data_5285d057fb6092c486b208352c0cb333
#
_entry.id   5285d057fb6092c486b208352c0cb333
#
_cell.length_a   1.000
_cell.length_b   1.000
_cell.length_c   1.000
_cell.angle_alpha   90.00
_cell.angle_beta   90.00
_cell.angle_gamma   90.00
#
_symmetry.space_group_name_H-M   'P 1'
#
loop_
_entity.id
_entity.type
_entity.pdbx_description
1 polymer ?
#
loop_
_entity_poly.entity_id
_entity_poly.type
_entity_poly.pdbx_seq_one_letter_code
_entity_poly.pdbx_strand_id
1 'polypeptide(L)'
;MIQLKNISLSYQKPVLKDLQIQVKRGEILGLVGKSGAGKSSLLKICAGLQDPDTGEIYIDGSKQTPVRHLLVPGYHGIAIVNQDFKLDPFHSVEENIREAILHWPYAKRDKRVKKLLNLFGLNDCSLTKAHLISGGQQQRVAIARAIADQPQYLLLDEPFGHLDAHLRQKLSKYLMDLRDEENTGIILVSHEGQDVLGLCDHICILQNGKLSKKYSPENVYYHYKAPDRARLFGPLNTIKINDAIVHFRPDEYILSEAGITVTFQNALFVGGLYLNYVRTELNEQVLLYAFQKLTAIKAIEIRKK
;
A
#
# COMPACT_ATOMS: atom_id res chain seq x y z
N MET A 1 2.13 -14.81 13.49
CA MET A 1 3.13 -13.95 12.83
C MET A 1 3.63 -14.63 11.57
N ILE A 2 3.59 -13.94 10.41
CA ILE A 2 4.34 -14.34 9.21
C ILE A 2 5.78 -13.90 9.41
N GLN A 3 6.73 -14.79 9.16
CA GLN A 3 8.16 -14.48 9.21
C GLN A 3 8.89 -15.14 8.03
N LEU A 4 9.57 -14.33 7.25
CA LEU A 4 10.46 -14.76 6.19
C LEU A 4 11.91 -14.53 6.63
N LYS A 5 12.78 -15.52 6.43
CA LYS A 5 14.19 -15.48 6.80
C LYS A 5 15.07 -15.76 5.59
N ASN A 6 15.97 -14.84 5.29
CA ASN A 6 17.01 -14.98 4.26
C ASN A 6 16.47 -15.35 2.87
N ILE A 7 15.33 -14.76 2.50
CA ILE A 7 14.64 -15.04 1.24
C ILE A 7 15.40 -14.45 0.06
N SER A 8 15.77 -15.30 -0.87
CA SER A 8 16.30 -14.88 -2.18
C SER A 8 15.48 -15.51 -3.30
N LEU A 9 15.34 -14.75 -4.38
CA LEU A 9 14.63 -15.19 -5.59
C LEU A 9 15.30 -14.59 -6.82
N SER A 10 15.52 -15.41 -7.82
CA SER A 10 16.03 -14.99 -9.13
C SER A 10 15.16 -15.59 -10.23
N TYR A 11 14.98 -14.84 -11.31
CA TYR A 11 14.54 -15.36 -12.59
C TYR A 11 15.77 -15.36 -13.53
N GLN A 12 15.77 -14.55 -14.58
CA GLN A 12 16.99 -14.31 -15.37
C GLN A 12 17.98 -13.40 -14.63
N LYS A 13 17.50 -12.59 -13.69
CA LYS A 13 18.28 -11.70 -12.82
C LYS A 13 17.78 -11.82 -11.39
N PRO A 14 18.66 -11.52 -10.39
CA PRO A 14 18.24 -11.49 -8.99
C PRO A 14 17.13 -10.45 -8.75
N VAL A 15 16.01 -10.89 -8.18
CA VAL A 15 14.82 -10.08 -7.86
C VAL A 15 14.73 -9.78 -6.37
N LEU A 16 14.94 -10.78 -5.53
CA LEU A 16 14.99 -10.65 -4.07
C LEU A 16 16.35 -11.15 -3.58
N LYS A 17 16.95 -10.44 -2.61
CA LYS A 17 18.32 -10.69 -2.14
C LYS A 17 18.37 -10.68 -0.63
N ASP A 18 18.40 -11.87 -0.03
CA ASP A 18 18.54 -12.08 1.42
C ASP A 18 17.57 -11.25 2.25
N LEU A 19 16.27 -11.31 1.92
CA LEU A 19 15.24 -10.53 2.58
C LEU A 19 14.82 -11.16 3.90
N GLN A 20 14.54 -10.29 4.86
CA GLN A 20 13.89 -10.65 6.11
C GLN A 20 12.67 -9.75 6.32
N ILE A 21 11.53 -10.35 6.64
CA ILE A 21 10.29 -9.62 6.92
C ILE A 21 9.51 -10.33 8.01
N GLN A 22 8.84 -9.57 8.85
CA GLN A 22 7.96 -10.08 9.89
C GLN A 22 6.69 -9.24 9.92
N VAL A 23 5.53 -9.90 9.98
CA VAL A 23 4.23 -9.25 10.12
C VAL A 23 3.46 -9.96 11.21
N LYS A 24 3.05 -9.23 12.23
CA LYS A 24 2.25 -9.76 13.34
C LYS A 24 0.77 -9.80 12.93
N ARG A 25 -0.01 -10.59 13.66
CA ARG A 25 -1.47 -10.43 13.65
C ARG A 25 -1.80 -9.07 14.27
N GLY A 26 -2.86 -8.41 13.76
CA GLY A 26 -3.20 -7.06 14.19
C GLY A 26 -2.18 -5.99 13.79
N GLU A 27 -1.41 -6.21 12.72
CA GLU A 27 -0.47 -5.24 12.14
C GLU A 27 -0.76 -5.04 10.66
N ILE A 28 -0.77 -3.80 10.18
CA ILE A 28 -0.76 -3.46 8.76
C ILE A 28 0.65 -3.03 8.38
N LEU A 29 1.32 -3.83 7.56
CA LEU A 29 2.63 -3.52 7.00
C LEU A 29 2.52 -3.03 5.57
N GLY A 30 2.94 -1.80 5.30
CA GLY A 30 3.10 -1.25 3.96
C GLY A 30 4.40 -1.72 3.31
N LEU A 31 4.33 -2.16 2.06
CA LEU A 31 5.49 -2.50 1.24
C LEU A 31 5.50 -1.60 0.00
N VAL A 32 6.42 -0.64 -0.03
CA VAL A 32 6.51 0.35 -1.11
C VAL A 32 7.75 0.12 -1.95
N GLY A 33 7.65 0.34 -3.25
CA GLY A 33 8.78 0.25 -4.18
C GLY A 33 8.37 0.48 -5.62
N LYS A 34 9.32 0.82 -6.48
CA LYS A 34 9.07 1.03 -7.91
C LYS A 34 8.47 -0.23 -8.56
N SER A 35 7.79 -0.06 -9.70
CA SER A 35 7.33 -1.20 -10.51
C SER A 35 8.53 -2.11 -10.85
N GLY A 36 8.31 -3.43 -10.82
CA GLY A 36 9.38 -4.42 -11.06
C GLY A 36 10.36 -4.64 -9.90
N ALA A 37 10.19 -4.02 -8.74
CA ALA A 37 11.09 -4.20 -7.58
C ALA A 37 11.01 -5.59 -6.91
N GLY A 38 10.03 -6.43 -7.28
CA GLY A 38 9.83 -7.77 -6.71
C GLY A 38 8.73 -7.87 -5.65
N LYS A 39 7.91 -6.82 -5.49
CA LYS A 39 6.83 -6.77 -4.47
C LYS A 39 5.82 -7.91 -4.62
N SER A 40 5.29 -8.11 -5.82
CA SER A 40 4.32 -9.18 -6.11
C SER A 40 4.95 -10.58 -5.93
N SER A 41 6.24 -10.76 -6.28
CA SER A 41 6.95 -12.02 -6.01
C SER A 41 7.08 -12.28 -4.52
N LEU A 42 7.39 -11.26 -3.72
CA LEU A 42 7.45 -11.37 -2.27
C LEU A 42 6.08 -11.76 -1.68
N LEU A 43 4.98 -11.14 -2.16
CA LEU A 43 3.62 -11.53 -1.74
C LEU A 43 3.29 -12.98 -2.10
N LYS A 44 3.65 -13.44 -3.32
CA LYS A 44 3.43 -14.83 -3.74
C LYS A 44 4.19 -15.82 -2.86
N ILE A 45 5.43 -15.48 -2.45
CA ILE A 45 6.21 -16.29 -1.51
C ILE A 45 5.51 -16.31 -0.14
N CYS A 46 5.08 -15.17 0.40
CA CYS A 46 4.32 -15.09 1.66
C CYS A 46 3.04 -15.93 1.62
N ALA A 47 2.36 -15.95 0.47
CA ALA A 47 1.11 -16.70 0.30
C ALA A 47 1.29 -18.21 0.06
N GLY A 48 2.52 -18.70 -0.12
CA GLY A 48 2.75 -20.09 -0.52
C GLY A 48 2.32 -20.40 -1.94
N LEU A 49 2.43 -19.44 -2.85
CA LEU A 49 2.15 -19.58 -4.28
C LEU A 49 3.43 -19.69 -5.12
N GLN A 50 4.57 -19.44 -4.51
CA GLN A 50 5.88 -19.52 -5.15
C GLN A 50 6.95 -19.87 -4.12
N ASP A 51 7.84 -20.81 -4.45
CA ASP A 51 9.03 -21.07 -3.66
C ASP A 51 10.08 -19.98 -3.87
N PRO A 52 10.80 -19.54 -2.81
CA PRO A 52 12.06 -18.82 -2.98
C PRO A 52 13.17 -19.78 -3.43
N ASP A 53 14.27 -19.24 -4.00
CA ASP A 53 15.47 -20.04 -4.28
C ASP A 53 16.14 -20.48 -2.98
N THR A 54 16.20 -19.58 -1.99
CA THR A 54 16.76 -19.82 -0.65
C THR A 54 15.92 -19.14 0.42
N GLY A 55 16.07 -19.61 1.65
CA GLY A 55 15.42 -19.05 2.84
C GLY A 55 14.28 -19.90 3.36
N GLU A 56 13.63 -19.42 4.40
CA GLU A 56 12.60 -20.15 5.14
C GLU A 56 11.41 -19.26 5.47
N ILE A 57 10.24 -19.86 5.47
CA ILE A 57 8.96 -19.21 5.76
C ILE A 57 8.38 -19.85 7.01
N TYR A 58 7.96 -18.99 7.96
CA TYR A 58 7.26 -19.39 9.17
C TYR A 58 5.93 -18.68 9.29
N ILE A 59 4.88 -19.39 9.67
CA ILE A 59 3.56 -18.85 9.98
C ILE A 59 3.22 -19.32 11.40
N ASP A 60 2.95 -18.37 12.28
CA ASP A 60 2.63 -18.59 13.69
C ASP A 60 3.63 -19.56 14.39
N GLY A 61 4.91 -19.40 14.06
CA GLY A 61 6.02 -20.19 14.62
C GLY A 61 6.28 -21.52 13.91
N SER A 62 5.39 -21.96 13.03
CA SER A 62 5.54 -23.22 12.28
C SER A 62 6.23 -22.99 10.94
N LYS A 63 7.32 -23.74 10.68
CA LYS A 63 8.00 -23.72 9.37
C LYS A 63 7.06 -24.28 8.31
N GLN A 64 6.94 -23.56 7.20
CA GLN A 64 6.06 -23.95 6.10
C GLN A 64 6.76 -24.90 5.14
N THR A 65 5.98 -25.84 4.61
CA THR A 65 6.41 -26.76 3.56
C THR A 65 6.60 -26.00 2.25
N PRO A 66 7.69 -26.27 1.49
CA PRO A 66 7.86 -25.69 0.16
C PRO A 66 6.66 -25.98 -0.77
N VAL A 67 6.30 -24.99 -1.60
CA VAL A 67 5.12 -25.03 -2.48
C VAL A 67 5.14 -26.24 -3.41
N ARG A 68 6.31 -26.60 -3.93
CA ARG A 68 6.51 -27.79 -4.79
C ARG A 68 6.13 -29.13 -4.13
N HIS A 69 5.95 -29.16 -2.82
CA HIS A 69 5.52 -30.35 -2.06
C HIS A 69 4.07 -30.26 -1.57
N LEU A 70 3.35 -29.17 -1.89
CA LEU A 70 1.95 -29.00 -1.56
C LEU A 70 1.08 -29.56 -2.68
N LEU A 71 0.01 -30.28 -2.32
CA LEU A 71 -1.00 -30.75 -3.29
C LEU A 71 -1.76 -29.58 -3.92
N VAL A 72 -2.03 -28.56 -3.11
CA VAL A 72 -2.67 -27.31 -3.55
C VAL A 72 -1.79 -26.16 -3.08
N PRO A 73 -1.32 -25.28 -3.98
CA PRO A 73 -0.58 -24.11 -3.61
C PRO A 73 -1.37 -23.16 -2.70
N GLY A 74 -0.69 -22.58 -1.71
CA GLY A 74 -1.24 -21.64 -0.74
C GLY A 74 -1.12 -22.12 0.69
N TYR A 75 -0.74 -21.22 1.60
CA TYR A 75 -0.67 -21.52 3.03
C TYR A 75 -2.01 -21.26 3.70
N HIS A 76 -2.38 -22.15 4.61
CA HIS A 76 -3.65 -22.04 5.36
C HIS A 76 -3.73 -20.73 6.14
N GLY A 77 -4.92 -20.12 6.13
CA GLY A 77 -5.18 -18.87 6.86
C GLY A 77 -4.64 -17.61 6.18
N ILE A 78 -4.05 -17.71 4.99
CA ILE A 78 -3.56 -16.57 4.20
C ILE A 78 -4.42 -16.38 2.97
N ALA A 79 -4.96 -15.18 2.80
CA ALA A 79 -5.63 -14.77 1.58
C ALA A 79 -4.78 -13.75 0.83
N ILE A 80 -4.80 -13.82 -0.50
CA ILE A 80 -4.07 -12.89 -1.37
C ILE A 80 -4.97 -12.34 -2.46
N VAL A 81 -4.87 -11.04 -2.73
CA VAL A 81 -5.45 -10.37 -3.89
C VAL A 81 -4.31 -9.95 -4.80
N ASN A 82 -4.21 -10.59 -5.95
CA ASN A 82 -3.24 -10.27 -7.00
C ASN A 82 -3.84 -9.27 -8.02
N GLN A 83 -2.99 -8.65 -8.82
CA GLN A 83 -3.39 -7.73 -9.89
C GLN A 83 -4.25 -8.39 -10.99
N ASP A 84 -4.13 -9.69 -11.21
CA ASP A 84 -4.91 -10.46 -12.18
C ASP A 84 -6.27 -10.96 -11.64
N PHE A 85 -6.63 -10.57 -10.42
CA PHE A 85 -7.87 -10.83 -9.69
C PHE A 85 -8.26 -12.32 -9.56
N LYS A 86 -7.91 -13.19 -10.51
CA LYS A 86 -8.18 -14.64 -10.55
C LYS A 86 -9.64 -15.02 -10.21
N LEU A 87 -10.59 -14.24 -10.70
CA LEU A 87 -12.01 -14.55 -10.58
C LEU A 87 -12.38 -15.67 -11.56
N ASP A 88 -13.40 -16.50 -11.20
CA ASP A 88 -14.04 -17.33 -12.20
C ASP A 88 -14.86 -16.42 -13.14
N PRO A 89 -14.50 -16.36 -14.45
CA PRO A 89 -15.12 -15.42 -15.37
C PRO A 89 -16.60 -15.78 -15.66
N PHE A 90 -17.02 -17.03 -15.48
CA PHE A 90 -18.36 -17.53 -15.76
C PHE A 90 -19.28 -17.53 -14.55
N HIS A 91 -18.72 -17.43 -13.34
CA HIS A 91 -19.49 -17.20 -12.13
C HIS A 91 -19.95 -15.75 -12.02
N SER A 92 -21.11 -15.54 -11.41
CA SER A 92 -21.57 -14.20 -11.03
C SER A 92 -20.68 -13.59 -9.95
N VAL A 93 -20.83 -12.29 -9.71
CA VAL A 93 -20.15 -11.57 -8.62
C VAL A 93 -20.42 -12.25 -7.27
N GLU A 94 -21.70 -12.57 -7.02
CA GLU A 94 -22.10 -13.22 -5.77
C GLU A 94 -21.52 -14.62 -5.63
N GLU A 95 -21.53 -15.43 -6.69
CA GLU A 95 -20.97 -16.77 -6.70
C GLU A 95 -19.47 -16.77 -6.45
N ASN A 96 -18.71 -15.85 -7.05
CA ASN A 96 -17.27 -15.68 -6.78
C ASN A 96 -16.96 -15.42 -5.31
N ILE A 97 -17.78 -14.61 -4.63
CA ILE A 97 -17.60 -14.35 -3.19
C ILE A 97 -18.05 -15.54 -2.35
N ARG A 98 -19.17 -16.16 -2.71
CA ARG A 98 -19.79 -17.29 -2.00
C ARG A 98 -18.89 -18.53 -2.00
N GLU A 99 -18.16 -18.77 -3.09
CA GLU A 99 -17.24 -19.89 -3.26
C GLU A 99 -16.17 -19.96 -2.16
N ALA A 100 -15.65 -18.80 -1.74
CA ALA A 100 -14.62 -18.75 -0.69
C ALA A 100 -15.12 -19.27 0.68
N ILE A 101 -16.43 -19.31 0.90
CA ILE A 101 -17.06 -19.68 2.18
C ILE A 101 -18.11 -20.79 2.05
N LEU A 102 -17.96 -21.66 1.07
CA LEU A 102 -18.88 -22.80 0.86
C LEU A 102 -19.00 -23.71 2.09
N HIS A 103 -17.93 -23.84 2.87
CA HIS A 103 -17.88 -24.63 4.09
C HIS A 103 -18.63 -23.99 5.29
N TRP A 104 -19.04 -22.71 5.18
CA TRP A 104 -19.85 -22.06 6.22
C TRP A 104 -21.31 -22.52 6.17
N PRO A 105 -22.02 -22.52 7.34
CA PRO A 105 -23.47 -22.74 7.36
C PRO A 105 -24.21 -21.76 6.47
N TYR A 106 -25.23 -22.25 5.75
CA TYR A 106 -25.95 -21.48 4.72
C TYR A 106 -26.38 -20.08 5.17
N ALA A 107 -27.05 -19.96 6.33
CA ALA A 107 -27.54 -18.67 6.83
C ALA A 107 -26.40 -17.66 7.15
N LYS A 108 -25.27 -18.13 7.70
CA LYS A 108 -24.09 -17.29 7.96
C LYS A 108 -23.44 -16.85 6.67
N ARG A 109 -23.30 -17.76 5.71
CA ARG A 109 -22.73 -17.52 4.39
C ARG A 109 -23.52 -16.45 3.64
N ASP A 110 -24.85 -16.60 3.57
CA ASP A 110 -25.72 -15.65 2.88
C ASP A 110 -25.63 -14.24 3.48
N LYS A 111 -25.65 -14.15 4.82
CA LYS A 111 -25.47 -12.87 5.53
C LYS A 111 -24.11 -12.24 5.23
N ARG A 112 -23.04 -13.06 5.18
CA ARG A 112 -21.67 -12.56 4.89
C ARG A 112 -21.55 -12.04 3.47
N VAL A 113 -22.05 -12.78 2.48
CA VAL A 113 -22.05 -12.36 1.08
C VAL A 113 -22.79 -11.05 0.89
N LYS A 114 -24.00 -10.90 1.44
CA LYS A 114 -24.78 -9.65 1.39
C LYS A 114 -24.02 -8.47 2.03
N LYS A 115 -23.37 -8.70 3.20
CA LYS A 115 -22.55 -7.67 3.85
C LYS A 115 -21.42 -7.21 2.92
N LEU A 116 -20.72 -8.14 2.24
CA LEU A 116 -19.62 -7.82 1.35
C LEU A 116 -20.08 -7.13 0.07
N LEU A 117 -21.18 -7.58 -0.54
CA LEU A 117 -21.76 -6.93 -1.72
C LEU A 117 -22.10 -5.46 -1.41
N ASN A 118 -22.72 -5.21 -0.26
CA ASN A 118 -23.05 -3.84 0.16
C ASN A 118 -21.81 -3.00 0.46
N LEU A 119 -20.82 -3.55 1.18
CA LEU A 119 -19.59 -2.87 1.52
C LEU A 119 -18.85 -2.35 0.28
N PHE A 120 -18.76 -3.19 -0.76
CA PHE A 120 -18.04 -2.88 -2.00
C PHE A 120 -18.90 -2.26 -3.10
N GLY A 121 -20.18 -1.95 -2.80
CA GLY A 121 -21.09 -1.37 -3.80
C GLY A 121 -21.27 -2.25 -5.03
N LEU A 122 -21.49 -3.56 -4.80
CA LEU A 122 -21.64 -4.59 -5.85
C LEU A 122 -23.07 -5.14 -5.97
N ASN A 123 -24.04 -4.54 -5.24
CA ASN A 123 -25.42 -5.04 -5.22
C ASN A 123 -26.05 -5.06 -6.61
N ASP A 124 -25.86 -3.98 -7.39
CA ASP A 124 -26.48 -3.79 -8.72
C ASP A 124 -25.94 -4.78 -9.77
N CYS A 125 -24.75 -5.33 -9.54
CA CYS A 125 -24.14 -6.30 -10.44
C CYS A 125 -23.95 -7.68 -9.82
N SER A 126 -24.58 -7.97 -8.67
CA SER A 126 -24.38 -9.20 -7.90
C SER A 126 -24.62 -10.49 -8.71
N LEU A 127 -25.59 -10.48 -9.62
CA LEU A 127 -25.94 -11.60 -10.50
C LEU A 127 -25.22 -11.55 -11.87
N THR A 128 -24.44 -10.49 -12.13
CA THR A 128 -23.71 -10.35 -13.40
C THR A 128 -22.45 -11.23 -13.36
N LYS A 129 -22.12 -11.91 -14.47
CA LYS A 129 -20.91 -12.73 -14.60
C LYS A 129 -19.65 -11.87 -14.52
N ALA A 130 -18.58 -12.38 -13.89
CA ALA A 130 -17.37 -11.63 -13.62
C ALA A 130 -16.65 -11.11 -14.87
N HIS A 131 -16.76 -11.76 -16.02
CA HIS A 131 -16.18 -11.27 -17.27
C HIS A 131 -16.96 -10.11 -17.91
N LEU A 132 -18.18 -9.81 -17.45
CA LEU A 132 -19.04 -8.74 -17.98
C LEU A 132 -18.98 -7.44 -17.16
N ILE A 133 -18.30 -7.44 -16.01
CA ILE A 133 -18.16 -6.28 -15.16
C ILE A 133 -16.84 -5.53 -15.43
N SER A 134 -16.78 -4.26 -15.05
CA SER A 134 -15.56 -3.42 -15.23
C SER A 134 -14.38 -3.94 -14.40
N GLY A 135 -13.13 -3.61 -14.80
CA GLY A 135 -11.92 -3.99 -14.06
C GLY A 135 -11.93 -3.53 -12.61
N GLY A 136 -12.45 -2.32 -12.32
CA GLY A 136 -12.60 -1.84 -10.95
C GLY A 136 -13.66 -2.62 -10.16
N GLN A 137 -14.72 -3.12 -10.81
CA GLN A 137 -15.68 -4.03 -10.17
C GLN A 137 -15.04 -5.39 -9.91
N GLN A 138 -14.27 -5.94 -10.87
CA GLN A 138 -13.55 -7.21 -10.71
C GLN A 138 -12.56 -7.13 -9.52
N GLN A 139 -11.83 -6.04 -9.38
CA GLN A 139 -10.95 -5.82 -8.23
C GLN A 139 -11.71 -5.85 -6.91
N ARG A 140 -12.85 -5.16 -6.84
CA ARG A 140 -13.71 -5.16 -5.64
C ARG A 140 -14.24 -6.55 -5.30
N VAL A 141 -14.62 -7.33 -6.29
CA VAL A 141 -15.04 -8.73 -6.11
C VAL A 141 -13.88 -9.58 -5.60
N ALA A 142 -12.68 -9.43 -6.14
CA ALA A 142 -11.49 -10.17 -5.70
C ALA A 142 -11.15 -9.87 -4.23
N ILE A 143 -11.21 -8.60 -3.82
CA ILE A 143 -11.00 -8.22 -2.41
C ILE A 143 -12.12 -8.81 -1.53
N ALA A 144 -13.39 -8.66 -1.93
CA ALA A 144 -14.53 -9.21 -1.19
C ALA A 144 -14.40 -10.74 -1.01
N ARG A 145 -14.01 -11.48 -2.06
CA ARG A 145 -13.76 -12.92 -2.00
C ARG A 145 -12.62 -13.26 -1.04
N ALA A 146 -11.50 -12.52 -1.11
CA ALA A 146 -10.33 -12.79 -0.26
C ALA A 146 -10.62 -12.61 1.23
N ILE A 147 -11.47 -11.65 1.59
CA ILE A 147 -11.83 -11.39 2.99
C ILE A 147 -13.09 -12.16 3.45
N ALA A 148 -13.75 -12.89 2.56
CA ALA A 148 -15.01 -13.58 2.89
C ALA A 148 -14.83 -14.57 4.04
N ASP A 149 -13.76 -15.35 4.03
CA ASP A 149 -13.46 -16.39 5.00
C ASP A 149 -12.70 -15.88 6.24
N GLN A 150 -12.63 -14.58 6.46
CA GLN A 150 -11.96 -13.96 7.61
C GLN A 150 -10.52 -14.49 7.80
N PRO A 151 -9.62 -14.25 6.85
CA PRO A 151 -8.28 -14.81 6.89
C PRO A 151 -7.47 -14.27 8.06
N GLN A 152 -6.53 -15.09 8.57
CA GLN A 152 -5.59 -14.66 9.61
C GLN A 152 -4.58 -13.62 9.10
N TYR A 153 -4.24 -13.74 7.81
CA TYR A 153 -3.36 -12.81 7.10
C TYR A 153 -3.95 -12.47 5.73
N LEU A 154 -3.94 -11.19 5.40
CA LEU A 154 -4.42 -10.67 4.13
C LEU A 154 -3.29 -9.98 3.37
N LEU A 155 -3.03 -10.42 2.16
CA LEU A 155 -1.99 -9.88 1.29
C LEU A 155 -2.65 -9.15 0.12
N LEU A 156 -2.39 -7.86 -0.04
CA LEU A 156 -3.02 -7.00 -1.04
C LEU A 156 -1.97 -6.40 -1.99
N ASP A 157 -2.06 -6.73 -3.27
CA ASP A 157 -1.20 -6.15 -4.30
C ASP A 157 -1.93 -5.00 -5.02
N GLU A 158 -1.53 -3.78 -4.72
CA GLU A 158 -2.07 -2.52 -5.27
C GLU A 158 -3.61 -2.38 -5.15
N PRO A 159 -4.20 -2.53 -3.94
CA PRO A 159 -5.64 -2.63 -3.79
C PRO A 159 -6.41 -1.33 -4.08
N PHE A 160 -5.73 -0.19 -4.17
CA PHE A 160 -6.36 1.13 -4.36
C PHE A 160 -6.36 1.62 -5.81
N GLY A 161 -5.69 0.95 -6.74
CA GLY A 161 -5.39 1.43 -8.09
C GLY A 161 -6.61 1.80 -8.96
N HIS A 162 -7.74 1.11 -8.77
CA HIS A 162 -8.96 1.34 -9.57
C HIS A 162 -10.17 1.74 -8.72
N LEU A 163 -9.92 2.29 -7.51
CA LEU A 163 -10.98 2.72 -6.61
C LEU A 163 -11.11 4.25 -6.63
N ASP A 164 -12.36 4.72 -6.69
CA ASP A 164 -12.66 6.12 -6.40
C ASP A 164 -12.39 6.47 -4.93
N ALA A 165 -12.39 7.77 -4.61
CA ALA A 165 -12.04 8.25 -3.28
C ALA A 165 -12.97 7.69 -2.17
N HIS A 166 -14.26 7.51 -2.46
CA HIS A 166 -15.23 7.00 -1.49
C HIS A 166 -15.00 5.52 -1.19
N LEU A 167 -14.79 4.71 -2.23
CA LEU A 167 -14.48 3.29 -2.09
C LEU A 167 -13.12 3.05 -1.45
N ARG A 168 -12.12 3.89 -1.80
CA ARG A 168 -10.80 3.86 -1.14
C ARG A 168 -10.93 4.11 0.37
N GLN A 169 -11.73 5.10 0.78
CA GLN A 169 -11.98 5.38 2.20
C GLN A 169 -12.70 4.24 2.90
N LYS A 170 -13.73 3.65 2.26
CA LYS A 170 -14.45 2.48 2.81
C LYS A 170 -13.52 1.27 2.98
N LEU A 171 -12.69 0.97 1.97
CA LEU A 171 -11.73 -0.12 2.05
C LEU A 171 -10.70 0.12 3.16
N SER A 172 -10.15 1.34 3.24
CA SER A 172 -9.18 1.69 4.29
C SER A 172 -9.77 1.49 5.69
N LYS A 173 -10.99 1.98 5.91
CA LYS A 173 -11.69 1.75 7.18
C LYS A 173 -11.88 0.26 7.46
N TYR A 174 -12.34 -0.50 6.47
CA TYR A 174 -12.56 -1.93 6.64
C TYR A 174 -11.26 -2.70 6.95
N LEU A 175 -10.13 -2.31 6.35
CA LEU A 175 -8.83 -2.90 6.66
C LEU A 175 -8.37 -2.59 8.10
N MET A 176 -8.66 -1.38 8.58
CA MET A 176 -8.45 -1.04 10.01
C MET A 176 -9.35 -1.87 10.93
N ASP A 177 -10.63 -2.02 10.59
CA ASP A 177 -11.56 -2.86 11.37
C ASP A 177 -11.08 -4.33 11.40
N LEU A 178 -10.59 -4.90 10.27
CA LEU A 178 -9.99 -6.24 10.23
C LEU A 178 -8.76 -6.36 11.14
N ARG A 179 -7.89 -5.34 11.16
CA ARG A 179 -6.73 -5.31 12.05
C ARG A 179 -7.15 -5.27 13.51
N ASP A 180 -8.06 -4.37 13.86
CA ASP A 180 -8.39 -4.03 15.25
C ASP A 180 -9.38 -5.04 15.89
N GLU A 181 -10.40 -5.47 15.13
CA GLU A 181 -11.46 -6.33 15.65
C GLU A 181 -11.20 -7.83 15.38
N GLU A 182 -10.68 -8.17 14.19
CA GLU A 182 -10.45 -9.57 13.80
C GLU A 182 -8.98 -10.00 14.02
N ASN A 183 -8.11 -9.09 14.48
CA ASN A 183 -6.66 -9.34 14.70
C ASN A 183 -5.97 -9.89 13.46
N THR A 184 -6.40 -9.44 12.26
CA THR A 184 -5.83 -9.85 10.97
C THR A 184 -4.49 -9.15 10.73
N GLY A 185 -3.44 -9.90 10.39
CA GLY A 185 -2.18 -9.33 9.90
C GLY A 185 -2.30 -8.98 8.42
N ILE A 186 -1.92 -7.76 8.01
CA ILE A 186 -2.10 -7.30 6.64
C ILE A 186 -0.77 -6.88 6.04
N ILE A 187 -0.46 -7.33 4.82
CA ILE A 187 0.61 -6.76 3.98
C ILE A 187 -0.04 -6.04 2.82
N LEU A 188 0.20 -4.73 2.74
CA LEU A 188 -0.32 -3.88 1.69
C LEU A 188 0.82 -3.41 0.80
N VAL A 189 0.80 -3.81 -0.46
CA VAL A 189 1.77 -3.41 -1.47
C VAL A 189 1.23 -2.23 -2.26
N SER A 190 2.04 -1.18 -2.43
CA SER A 190 1.75 -0.07 -3.34
C SER A 190 3.04 0.42 -4.01
N HIS A 191 2.91 1.00 -5.20
CA HIS A 191 3.95 1.79 -5.82
C HIS A 191 3.84 3.28 -5.42
N GLU A 192 2.71 3.69 -4.86
CA GLU A 192 2.45 5.03 -4.32
C GLU A 192 2.55 5.01 -2.79
N GLY A 193 3.56 5.67 -2.23
CA GLY A 193 3.76 5.70 -0.78
C GLY A 193 2.61 6.39 -0.03
N GLN A 194 1.87 7.29 -0.68
CA GLN A 194 0.74 7.98 -0.05
C GLN A 194 -0.39 7.01 0.35
N ASP A 195 -0.57 5.90 -0.39
CA ASP A 195 -1.57 4.89 -0.07
C ASP A 195 -1.35 4.22 1.29
N VAL A 196 -0.10 4.15 1.72
CA VAL A 196 0.29 3.42 2.95
C VAL A 196 0.48 4.33 4.16
N LEU A 197 0.73 5.65 3.96
CA LEU A 197 1.05 6.58 5.06
C LEU A 197 -0.05 6.68 6.11
N GLY A 198 -1.31 6.73 5.69
CA GLY A 198 -2.45 6.91 6.60
C GLY A 198 -3.04 5.61 7.15
N LEU A 199 -2.56 4.44 6.69
CA LEU A 199 -3.19 3.16 6.98
C LEU A 199 -2.26 2.18 7.69
N CYS A 200 -0.95 2.21 7.38
CA CYS A 200 0.00 1.20 7.85
C CYS A 200 0.62 1.58 9.18
N ASP A 201 0.80 0.60 10.06
CA ASP A 201 1.53 0.77 11.33
C ASP A 201 3.04 0.89 11.07
N HIS A 202 3.53 0.15 10.09
CA HIS A 202 4.92 0.21 9.63
C HIS A 202 5.01 0.15 8.12
N ILE A 203 6.10 0.69 7.59
CA ILE A 203 6.39 0.71 6.16
C ILE A 203 7.80 0.20 5.91
N CYS A 204 7.93 -0.70 4.93
CA CYS A 204 9.20 -1.14 4.37
C CYS A 204 9.32 -0.69 2.91
N ILE A 205 10.54 -0.38 2.48
CA ILE A 205 10.85 -0.01 1.10
C ILE A 205 11.63 -1.13 0.44
N LEU A 206 11.10 -1.67 -0.67
CA LEU A 206 11.78 -2.66 -1.50
C LEU A 206 12.47 -1.96 -2.68
N GLN A 207 13.78 -2.04 -2.72
CA GLN A 207 14.60 -1.39 -3.76
C GLN A 207 15.80 -2.25 -4.12
N ASN A 208 16.02 -2.50 -5.41
CA ASN A 208 17.15 -3.30 -5.93
C ASN A 208 17.27 -4.70 -5.30
N GLY A 209 16.12 -5.31 -5.02
CA GLY A 209 16.00 -6.62 -4.40
C GLY A 209 16.29 -6.65 -2.89
N LYS A 210 16.48 -5.51 -2.25
CA LYS A 210 16.72 -5.39 -0.80
C LYS A 210 15.56 -4.70 -0.11
N LEU A 211 15.21 -5.17 1.08
CA LEU A 211 14.18 -4.60 1.93
C LEU A 211 14.81 -3.68 2.98
N SER A 212 14.22 -2.51 3.19
CA SER A 212 14.60 -1.65 4.30
C SER A 212 14.14 -2.24 5.65
N LYS A 213 14.63 -1.69 6.75
CA LYS A 213 13.99 -1.90 8.05
C LYS A 213 12.57 -1.34 8.04
N LYS A 214 11.76 -1.72 9.03
CA LYS A 214 10.46 -1.12 9.31
C LYS A 214 10.63 0.33 9.79
N TYR A 215 9.83 1.23 9.24
CA TYR A 215 9.73 2.63 9.66
C TYR A 215 8.29 2.92 10.05
N SER A 216 8.06 3.85 10.99
CA SER A 216 6.75 4.47 11.13
C SER A 216 6.43 5.35 9.91
N PRO A 217 5.14 5.62 9.61
CA PRO A 217 4.75 6.53 8.53
C PRO A 217 5.45 7.90 8.59
N GLU A 218 5.52 8.51 9.78
CA GLU A 218 6.19 9.79 9.98
C GLU A 218 7.69 9.70 9.70
N ASN A 219 8.34 8.64 10.18
CA ASN A 219 9.78 8.46 9.95
C ASN A 219 10.13 8.28 8.48
N VAL A 220 9.32 7.54 7.71
CA VAL A 220 9.58 7.37 6.27
C VAL A 220 9.27 8.64 5.49
N TYR A 221 8.33 9.45 5.96
CA TYR A 221 7.96 10.71 5.31
C TYR A 221 8.98 11.82 5.59
N TYR A 222 9.31 12.10 6.86
CA TYR A 222 10.18 13.22 7.26
C TYR A 222 11.67 12.85 7.39
N HIS A 223 12.01 11.66 7.89
CA HIS A 223 13.40 11.26 8.21
C HIS A 223 14.02 10.31 7.17
N TYR A 224 13.80 10.59 5.90
CA TYR A 224 14.38 9.81 4.81
C TYR A 224 15.88 10.03 4.66
N LYS A 225 16.61 8.96 4.27
CA LYS A 225 18.05 9.02 4.04
C LYS A 225 18.44 9.34 2.59
N ALA A 226 17.52 9.15 1.64
CA ALA A 226 17.76 9.33 0.22
C ALA A 226 16.57 9.99 -0.48
N PRO A 227 16.79 11.05 -1.29
CA PRO A 227 15.73 11.79 -1.98
C PRO A 227 14.83 10.92 -2.84
N ASP A 228 15.40 9.92 -3.54
CA ASP A 228 14.64 9.02 -4.40
C ASP A 228 13.62 8.16 -3.63
N ARG A 229 13.95 7.80 -2.39
CA ARG A 229 13.00 7.08 -1.49
C ARG A 229 11.95 8.03 -0.96
N ALA A 230 12.34 9.24 -0.60
CA ALA A 230 11.42 10.27 -0.12
C ALA A 230 10.32 10.57 -1.16
N ARG A 231 10.69 10.68 -2.43
CA ARG A 231 9.75 10.97 -3.53
C ARG A 231 8.68 9.90 -3.74
N LEU A 232 8.89 8.68 -3.26
CA LEU A 232 7.85 7.65 -3.28
C LEU A 232 6.64 8.01 -2.40
N PHE A 233 6.84 8.86 -1.39
CA PHE A 233 5.84 9.24 -0.40
C PHE A 233 5.23 10.62 -0.63
N GLY A 234 5.55 11.29 -1.73
CA GLY A 234 4.99 12.57 -2.10
C GLY A 234 6.06 13.61 -2.48
N PRO A 235 5.63 14.85 -2.72
CA PRO A 235 6.52 15.93 -3.17
C PRO A 235 7.68 16.17 -2.20
N LEU A 236 8.84 16.47 -2.77
CA LEU A 236 10.06 16.80 -2.05
C LEU A 236 10.70 17.99 -2.74
N ASN A 237 10.77 19.11 -2.03
CA ASN A 237 11.51 20.27 -2.48
C ASN A 237 13.01 19.99 -2.47
N THR A 238 13.71 20.56 -3.44
CA THR A 238 15.17 20.50 -3.57
C THR A 238 15.66 21.87 -3.96
N ILE A 239 16.45 22.49 -3.11
CA ILE A 239 17.01 23.81 -3.36
C ILE A 239 18.48 23.86 -2.94
N LYS A 240 19.20 24.86 -3.46
CA LYS A 240 20.61 25.10 -3.13
C LYS A 240 20.72 26.26 -2.10
N ILE A 241 21.35 25.98 -0.97
CA ILE A 241 21.65 26.97 0.07
C ILE A 241 23.15 26.93 0.38
N ASN A 242 23.87 28.04 0.23
CA ASN A 242 25.31 28.09 0.48
C ASN A 242 26.08 26.91 -0.15
N ASP A 243 25.84 26.66 -1.44
CA ASP A 243 26.40 25.55 -2.22
C ASP A 243 26.01 24.14 -1.78
N ALA A 244 25.24 23.98 -0.73
CA ALA A 244 24.67 22.69 -0.31
C ALA A 244 23.28 22.45 -0.88
N ILE A 245 23.00 21.20 -1.31
CA ILE A 245 21.66 20.78 -1.73
C ILE A 245 20.84 20.43 -0.48
N VAL A 246 19.73 21.13 -0.30
CA VAL A 246 18.81 20.91 0.81
C VAL A 246 17.49 20.33 0.28
N HIS A 247 17.03 19.29 0.94
CA HIS A 247 15.74 18.66 0.66
C HIS A 247 14.81 18.86 1.85
N PHE A 248 13.53 19.19 1.57
CA PHE A 248 12.51 19.35 2.61
C PHE A 248 11.11 19.10 2.06
N ARG A 249 10.18 18.71 2.95
CA ARG A 249 8.78 18.53 2.59
C ARG A 249 8.05 19.86 2.41
N PRO A 250 6.95 19.89 1.65
CA PRO A 250 6.18 21.13 1.44
C PRO A 250 5.60 21.76 2.71
N ASP A 251 5.57 21.05 3.81
CA ASP A 251 5.10 21.51 5.13
C ASP A 251 6.23 21.74 6.16
N GLU A 252 7.50 21.57 5.75
CA GLU A 252 8.69 21.80 6.58
C GLU A 252 9.24 23.23 6.41
N TYR A 253 8.39 24.24 6.58
CA TYR A 253 8.81 25.64 6.51
C TYR A 253 8.03 26.50 7.51
N ILE A 254 8.58 27.70 7.78
CA ILE A 254 7.88 28.79 8.44
C ILE A 254 7.99 30.04 7.55
N LEU A 255 6.98 30.90 7.62
CA LEU A 255 7.03 32.20 6.99
C LEU A 255 7.97 33.10 7.77
N SER A 256 8.84 33.83 7.08
CA SER A 256 9.86 34.71 7.70
C SER A 256 9.99 36.00 6.88
N GLU A 257 10.50 37.05 7.49
CA GLU A 257 10.96 38.25 6.78
C GLU A 257 12.46 38.17 6.44
N ALA A 258 13.18 37.26 7.09
CA ALA A 258 14.56 36.90 6.82
C ALA A 258 14.62 35.43 6.40
N GLY A 259 15.67 35.01 5.71
CA GLY A 259 15.80 33.60 5.25
C GLY A 259 15.88 33.51 3.74
N ILE A 260 15.29 32.44 3.17
CA ILE A 260 15.31 32.21 1.71
C ILE A 260 14.24 33.07 1.07
N THR A 261 14.66 34.12 0.34
CA THR A 261 13.74 34.97 -0.42
C THR A 261 13.00 34.16 -1.45
N VAL A 262 11.67 34.31 -1.50
CA VAL A 262 10.81 33.62 -2.46
C VAL A 262 9.77 34.56 -3.05
N THR A 263 9.41 34.31 -4.31
CA THR A 263 8.37 35.05 -5.03
C THR A 263 7.22 34.11 -5.34
N PHE A 264 6.00 34.52 -4.98
CA PHE A 264 4.77 33.77 -5.30
C PHE A 264 4.59 33.69 -6.82
N GLN A 265 4.26 32.47 -7.29
CA GLN A 265 3.98 32.19 -8.70
C GLN A 265 2.51 31.83 -8.93
N ASN A 266 2.04 30.84 -8.25
CA ASN A 266 0.68 30.30 -8.42
C ASN A 266 0.25 29.51 -7.18
N ALA A 267 -1.06 29.26 -7.04
CA ALA A 267 -1.61 28.38 -6.02
C ALA A 267 -2.77 27.54 -6.57
N LEU A 268 -2.78 26.24 -6.25
CA LEU A 268 -3.86 25.33 -6.56
C LEU A 268 -4.62 24.97 -5.28
N PHE A 269 -5.94 25.07 -5.30
CA PHE A 269 -6.79 24.61 -4.19
C PHE A 269 -7.09 23.12 -4.36
N VAL A 270 -6.78 22.33 -3.31
CA VAL A 270 -6.95 20.86 -3.33
C VAL A 270 -7.81 20.35 -2.16
N GLY A 271 -8.90 21.06 -1.87
CA GLY A 271 -9.84 20.63 -0.83
C GLY A 271 -9.37 20.94 0.59
N GLY A 272 -9.45 22.23 0.99
CA GLY A 272 -9.05 22.69 2.32
C GLY A 272 -7.56 23.02 2.47
N LEU A 273 -6.76 22.75 1.45
CA LEU A 273 -5.33 23.04 1.40
C LEU A 273 -4.99 23.75 0.07
N TYR A 274 -4.03 24.67 0.11
CA TYR A 274 -3.44 25.27 -1.08
C TYR A 274 -2.04 24.73 -1.31
N LEU A 275 -1.77 24.31 -2.53
CA LEU A 275 -0.46 24.02 -3.06
C LEU A 275 0.11 25.32 -3.61
N ASN A 276 0.92 26.02 -2.83
CA ASN A 276 1.53 27.28 -3.23
C ASN A 276 2.86 27.03 -3.92
N TYR A 277 2.97 27.41 -5.18
CA TYR A 277 4.22 27.37 -5.93
C TYR A 277 4.91 28.72 -5.79
N VAL A 278 6.12 28.69 -5.28
CA VAL A 278 6.97 29.88 -5.14
C VAL A 278 8.31 29.62 -5.83
N ARG A 279 9.06 30.68 -6.10
CA ARG A 279 10.37 30.62 -6.76
C ARG A 279 11.42 31.33 -5.95
N THR A 280 12.57 30.69 -5.73
CA THR A 280 13.73 31.27 -5.06
C THR A 280 14.44 32.27 -5.97
N GLU A 281 15.35 33.10 -5.42
CA GLU A 281 16.23 33.97 -6.19
C GLU A 281 17.12 33.22 -7.19
N LEU A 282 17.46 31.97 -6.90
CA LEU A 282 18.18 31.07 -7.82
C LEU A 282 17.28 30.44 -8.87
N ASN A 283 16.04 30.93 -9.02
CA ASN A 283 15.06 30.44 -10.00
C ASN A 283 14.59 29.00 -9.76
N GLU A 284 14.73 28.44 -8.57
CA GLU A 284 14.28 27.11 -8.23
C GLU A 284 12.81 27.13 -7.81
N GLN A 285 12.04 26.15 -8.27
CA GLN A 285 10.64 26.02 -7.92
C GLN A 285 10.49 25.28 -6.58
N VAL A 286 9.70 25.86 -5.67
CA VAL A 286 9.38 25.32 -4.35
C VAL A 286 7.87 25.20 -4.21
N LEU A 287 7.41 24.04 -3.69
CA LEU A 287 6.02 23.78 -3.35
C LEU A 287 5.84 23.92 -1.83
N LEU A 288 4.88 24.75 -1.42
CA LEU A 288 4.54 24.97 -0.01
C LEU A 288 3.07 24.62 0.24
N TYR A 289 2.80 23.85 1.29
CA TYR A 289 1.43 23.54 1.75
C TYR A 289 0.98 24.60 2.77
N ALA A 290 -0.19 25.20 2.52
CA ALA A 290 -0.79 26.15 3.47
C ALA A 290 -2.32 26.11 3.38
N PHE A 291 -3.00 26.56 4.43
CA PHE A 291 -4.46 26.71 4.44
C PHE A 291 -4.97 27.91 3.64
N GLN A 292 -4.07 28.75 3.14
CA GLN A 292 -4.39 29.95 2.35
C GLN A 292 -3.38 30.15 1.21
N LYS A 293 -3.73 31.02 0.26
CA LYS A 293 -2.79 31.49 -0.76
C LYS A 293 -1.73 32.41 -0.14
N LEU A 294 -0.47 32.11 -0.41
CA LEU A 294 0.68 32.86 0.13
C LEU A 294 1.11 34.02 -0.79
N THR A 295 0.16 34.81 -1.32
CA THR A 295 0.41 35.85 -2.32
C THR A 295 1.36 36.95 -1.85
N ALA A 296 1.42 37.24 -0.53
CA ALA A 296 2.28 38.24 0.09
C ALA A 296 3.54 37.63 0.71
N ILE A 297 3.93 36.40 0.37
CA ILE A 297 5.13 35.75 0.91
C ILE A 297 6.39 36.51 0.44
N LYS A 298 7.33 36.73 1.37
CA LYS A 298 8.64 37.36 1.09
C LYS A 298 9.78 36.36 1.22
N ALA A 299 9.78 35.61 2.32
CA ALA A 299 10.82 34.63 2.59
C ALA A 299 10.28 33.42 3.38
N ILE A 300 11.04 32.34 3.38
CA ILE A 300 10.81 31.13 4.19
C ILE A 300 12.07 30.72 4.93
N GLU A 301 11.88 30.08 6.07
CA GLU A 301 12.90 29.30 6.74
C GLU A 301 12.52 27.84 6.76
N ILE A 302 13.46 26.94 6.48
CA ILE A 302 13.22 25.50 6.50
C ILE A 302 13.27 25.04 7.95
N ARG A 303 12.16 24.43 8.40
CA ARG A 303 12.04 23.85 9.74
C ARG A 303 11.75 22.37 9.60
N LYS A 304 12.78 21.54 9.69
CA LYS A 304 12.61 20.06 9.67
C LYS A 304 11.84 19.59 10.91
N LYS A 305 10.93 18.66 10.67
CA LYS A 305 10.14 17.96 11.71
C LYS A 305 10.86 16.73 12.23
#